data_344ad9530fadb9723b05b5ba51831c44
#
_entry.id   344ad9530fadb9723b05b5ba51831c44
#
_cell.length_a   1.000
_cell.length_b   1.000
_cell.length_c   1.000
_cell.angle_alpha   90.00
_cell.angle_beta   90.00
_cell.angle_gamma   90.00
#
_symmetry.space_group_name_H-M   'P 1'
#
loop_
_entity.id
_entity.type
_entity.pdbx_description
1 polymer ?
#
loop_
_entity_poly.entity_id
_entity_poly.type
_entity_poly.pdbx_seq_one_letter_code
_entity_poly.pdbx_strand_id
1 'polypeptide(L)'
;LVGYTLVTATLLVSAGRVSDMYGRVRLYNAGFAVFTAGSILCFFVQGQGNTAALELIVFRLVQGVGGAFLFANSAAILTDAFPPDQRGLAMGMNQIGMLAGTFGGLLLGGVLATIDWRAVFLVSVPFGLFGTVWAYLMLHETATIRAHQRLDLPGNVLFAVGLTLVLVGFTYAIQPYGNSSMGWGNPSVIGEIVGGLALLAVFIAAERRVPDPMFRLELFRIRMFAAGNIAGFLSSLARGGLQLVLIVWLQGIWLPLHGYAFEDAPLWAAVYMLPMTAGFLLAGPLSGALSDRYGARYFSTGGMLITAAAFVGFLTLPVDFDFAPFALLLLMLGIGMGAFASPNTASIMNAVPPEHRGASSGMRATFQNVASSLSLTLIFSLVVAGLSSSLPGALYGRLTAAGIPSGVASNISGVPPVGALFAAFLGYNPMATLIPGSVLAGLPSAARATVLSNSFFPQLLAGPFHDGLQVAFSVCVVLSLGAAAASWLRGRRYIHDYEVGQSAKVAQEPVVTHVGSGGASTTKRAEAAGIGRSPPTSTSGRLTPYCACPVSGQSPAPPPHSWVNMISSSPDRMTPTIASATDSAESALTDHESPPT
;
A
#
# COMPACT_ATOMS: atom_id res chain seq x y z
N LEU A 1 13.23 -2.16 -9.34
CA LEU A 1 12.05 -2.05 -8.46
C LEU A 1 12.36 -1.24 -7.19
N VAL A 2 13.42 -1.60 -6.46
CA VAL A 2 13.79 -0.95 -5.19
C VAL A 2 13.99 0.57 -5.35
N GLY A 3 14.69 1.03 -6.39
CA GLY A 3 14.93 2.46 -6.62
C GLY A 3 13.65 3.29 -6.78
N TYR A 4 12.67 2.78 -7.52
CA TYR A 4 11.36 3.42 -7.70
C TYR A 4 10.61 3.57 -6.37
N THR A 5 10.47 2.47 -5.62
CA THR A 5 9.75 2.47 -4.34
C THR A 5 10.45 3.34 -3.30
N LEU A 6 11.78 3.34 -3.30
CA LEU A 6 12.61 4.15 -2.42
C LEU A 6 12.38 5.64 -2.66
N VAL A 7 12.54 6.11 -3.91
CA VAL A 7 12.30 7.53 -4.26
C VAL A 7 10.87 7.92 -3.98
N THR A 8 9.91 7.06 -4.34
CA THR A 8 8.51 7.35 -4.03
C THR A 8 8.30 7.51 -2.52
N ALA A 9 8.77 6.58 -1.70
CA ALA A 9 8.58 6.62 -0.24
C ALA A 9 9.26 7.85 0.41
N THR A 10 10.47 8.20 -0.03
CA THR A 10 11.22 9.33 0.52
C THR A 10 10.65 10.69 0.15
N LEU A 11 10.07 10.82 -1.05
CA LEU A 11 9.52 12.08 -1.54
C LEU A 11 8.05 12.31 -1.19
N LEU A 12 7.32 11.30 -0.70
CA LEU A 12 5.87 11.42 -0.43
C LEU A 12 5.53 12.57 0.52
N VAL A 13 6.27 12.75 1.61
CA VAL A 13 6.01 13.83 2.57
C VAL A 13 6.33 15.18 1.96
N SER A 14 7.48 15.28 1.30
CA SER A 14 7.91 16.49 0.57
C SER A 14 6.91 16.87 -0.52
N ALA A 15 6.46 15.89 -1.31
CA ALA A 15 5.45 16.08 -2.35
C ALA A 15 4.13 16.59 -1.78
N GLY A 16 3.68 16.03 -0.65
CA GLY A 16 2.49 16.50 0.06
C GLY A 16 2.63 17.95 0.55
N ARG A 17 3.79 18.31 1.09
CA ARG A 17 4.07 19.68 1.54
C ARG A 17 4.13 20.68 0.38
N VAL A 18 4.86 20.32 -0.69
CA VAL A 18 4.95 21.13 -1.90
C VAL A 18 3.55 21.35 -2.50
N SER A 19 2.68 20.35 -2.43
CA SER A 19 1.32 20.47 -2.93
C SER A 19 0.44 21.43 -2.12
N ASP A 20 0.62 21.51 -0.81
CA ASP A 20 -0.06 22.50 0.02
C ASP A 20 0.41 23.95 -0.28
N MET A 21 1.64 24.11 -0.82
CA MET A 21 2.22 25.41 -1.18
C MET A 21 1.86 25.86 -2.59
N TYR A 22 1.87 24.96 -3.57
CA TYR A 22 1.76 25.28 -4.99
C TYR A 22 0.45 24.82 -5.64
N GLY A 23 -0.36 24.07 -4.92
CA GLY A 23 -1.63 23.52 -5.38
C GLY A 23 -1.56 22.01 -5.59
N ARG A 24 -2.57 21.31 -5.07
CA ARG A 24 -2.64 19.85 -5.06
C ARG A 24 -2.92 19.29 -6.45
N VAL A 25 -3.86 19.90 -7.17
CA VAL A 25 -4.21 19.50 -8.54
C VAL A 25 -3.07 19.76 -9.51
N ARG A 26 -2.36 20.89 -9.36
CA ARG A 26 -1.21 21.21 -10.21
C ARG A 26 -0.09 20.18 -10.06
N LEU A 27 0.26 19.82 -8.83
CA LEU A 27 1.29 18.81 -8.58
C LEU A 27 0.84 17.40 -8.97
N TYR A 28 -0.44 17.09 -8.82
CA TYR A 28 -1.01 15.83 -9.28
C TYR A 28 -0.88 15.67 -10.79
N ASN A 29 -1.20 16.73 -11.56
CA ASN A 29 -1.02 16.76 -13.01
C ASN A 29 0.46 16.65 -13.43
N ALA A 30 1.35 17.41 -12.75
CA ALA A 30 2.78 17.26 -12.95
C ALA A 30 3.26 15.82 -12.65
N GLY A 31 2.67 15.18 -11.63
CA GLY A 31 2.91 13.78 -11.29
C GLY A 31 2.58 12.83 -12.44
N PHE A 32 1.42 12.97 -13.08
CA PHE A 32 1.08 12.20 -14.27
C PHE A 32 2.06 12.41 -15.41
N ALA A 33 2.41 13.68 -15.71
CA ALA A 33 3.33 14.00 -16.79
C ALA A 33 4.73 13.41 -16.55
N VAL A 34 5.29 13.57 -15.34
CA VAL A 34 6.62 13.06 -14.96
C VAL A 34 6.61 11.51 -14.95
N PHE A 35 5.56 10.89 -14.40
CA PHE A 35 5.41 9.45 -14.38
C PHE A 35 5.36 8.86 -15.79
N THR A 36 4.57 9.49 -16.67
CA THR A 36 4.43 9.07 -18.08
C THR A 36 5.75 9.24 -18.84
N ALA A 37 6.42 10.39 -18.67
CA ALA A 37 7.73 10.61 -19.26
C ALA A 37 8.77 9.58 -18.79
N GLY A 38 8.80 9.29 -17.48
CA GLY A 38 9.65 8.24 -16.92
C GLY A 38 9.34 6.84 -17.49
N SER A 39 8.06 6.54 -17.72
CA SER A 39 7.64 5.27 -18.34
C SER A 39 8.09 5.17 -19.80
N ILE A 40 7.97 6.25 -20.56
CA ILE A 40 8.46 6.33 -21.95
C ILE A 40 9.99 6.17 -21.98
N LEU A 41 10.72 6.84 -21.09
CA LEU A 41 12.18 6.68 -21.00
C LEU A 41 12.57 5.24 -20.66
N CYS A 42 11.86 4.55 -19.76
CA CYS A 42 12.10 3.13 -19.46
C CYS A 42 11.91 2.22 -20.67
N PHE A 43 10.99 2.54 -21.57
CA PHE A 43 10.82 1.80 -22.83
C PHE A 43 12.02 2.01 -23.78
N PHE A 44 12.58 3.21 -23.83
CA PHE A 44 13.70 3.55 -24.71
C PHE A 44 15.10 3.18 -24.16
N VAL A 45 15.20 2.32 -23.15
CA VAL A 45 16.48 1.81 -22.66
C VAL A 45 17.18 1.05 -23.81
N GLN A 46 18.32 1.55 -24.26
CA GLN A 46 19.08 0.98 -25.40
C GLN A 46 20.38 0.29 -24.98
N GLY A 47 20.88 0.55 -23.78
CA GLY A 47 22.11 -0.04 -23.28
C GLY A 47 22.06 -1.57 -23.17
N GLN A 48 23.22 -2.21 -23.08
CA GLN A 48 23.38 -3.64 -22.82
C GLN A 48 24.12 -3.85 -21.50
N GLY A 49 23.83 -4.95 -20.80
CA GLY A 49 24.49 -5.29 -19.55
C GLY A 49 24.33 -4.21 -18.48
N ASN A 50 25.44 -3.76 -17.90
CA ASN A 50 25.45 -2.78 -16.81
C ASN A 50 24.95 -1.40 -17.23
N THR A 51 25.14 -0.99 -18.49
CA THR A 51 24.68 0.30 -18.99
C THR A 51 23.15 0.34 -19.04
N ALA A 52 22.51 -0.71 -19.58
CA ALA A 52 21.04 -0.83 -19.56
C ALA A 52 20.47 -0.81 -18.14
N ALA A 53 21.14 -1.49 -17.20
CA ALA A 53 20.74 -1.50 -15.81
C ALA A 53 20.80 -0.08 -15.18
N LEU A 54 21.86 0.67 -15.46
CA LEU A 54 22.03 2.04 -14.98
C LEU A 54 20.97 2.99 -15.57
N GLU A 55 20.77 2.94 -16.89
CA GLU A 55 19.72 3.72 -17.58
C GLU A 55 18.35 3.43 -16.96
N LEU A 56 18.01 2.15 -16.80
CA LEU A 56 16.75 1.73 -16.22
C LEU A 56 16.60 2.25 -14.77
N ILE A 57 17.65 2.20 -13.95
CA ILE A 57 17.62 2.73 -12.59
C ILE A 57 17.31 4.22 -12.63
N VAL A 58 18.04 5.02 -13.43
CA VAL A 58 17.86 6.47 -13.51
C VAL A 58 16.44 6.82 -13.97
N PHE A 59 15.92 6.16 -15.01
CA PHE A 59 14.57 6.42 -15.51
C PHE A 59 13.49 6.01 -14.52
N ARG A 60 13.72 4.95 -13.75
CA ARG A 60 12.87 4.53 -12.64
C ARG A 60 12.87 5.53 -11.47
N LEU A 61 14.00 6.20 -11.21
CA LEU A 61 14.02 7.29 -10.23
C LEU A 61 13.13 8.45 -10.68
N VAL A 62 13.20 8.84 -11.97
CA VAL A 62 12.31 9.87 -12.55
C VAL A 62 10.83 9.46 -12.42
N GLN A 63 10.50 8.22 -12.79
CA GLN A 63 9.15 7.68 -12.65
C GLN A 63 8.68 7.69 -11.18
N GLY A 64 9.60 7.41 -10.23
CA GLY A 64 9.34 7.45 -8.78
C GLY A 64 8.97 8.84 -8.27
N VAL A 65 9.58 9.90 -8.80
CA VAL A 65 9.19 11.30 -8.49
C VAL A 65 7.73 11.56 -8.90
N GLY A 66 7.35 11.17 -10.12
CA GLY A 66 5.97 11.28 -10.60
C GLY A 66 5.00 10.50 -9.70
N GLY A 67 5.37 9.26 -9.34
CA GLY A 67 4.60 8.42 -8.41
C GLY A 67 4.39 9.08 -7.04
N ALA A 68 5.42 9.74 -6.50
CA ALA A 68 5.32 10.46 -5.22
C ALA A 68 4.28 11.58 -5.28
N PHE A 69 4.25 12.37 -6.35
CA PHE A 69 3.24 13.42 -6.53
C PHE A 69 1.82 12.86 -6.65
N LEU A 70 1.64 11.74 -7.33
CA LEU A 70 0.34 11.09 -7.48
C LEU A 70 -0.17 10.53 -6.14
N PHE A 71 0.64 9.74 -5.46
CA PHE A 71 0.23 9.10 -4.20
C PHE A 71 0.04 10.09 -3.05
N ALA A 72 0.90 11.12 -2.95
CA ALA A 72 0.78 12.14 -1.90
C ALA A 72 -0.52 12.94 -2.01
N ASN A 73 -0.99 13.21 -3.22
CA ASN A 73 -2.11 14.12 -3.43
C ASN A 73 -3.47 13.43 -3.57
N SER A 74 -3.52 12.15 -3.97
CA SER A 74 -4.76 11.44 -4.27
C SER A 74 -5.79 11.54 -3.15
N ALA A 75 -5.44 11.17 -1.91
CA ALA A 75 -6.38 11.21 -0.79
C ALA A 75 -6.73 12.64 -0.37
N ALA A 76 -5.80 13.61 -0.51
CA ALA A 76 -6.06 15.01 -0.18
C ALA A 76 -7.08 15.63 -1.15
N ILE A 77 -6.89 15.43 -2.47
CA ILE A 77 -7.82 15.91 -3.50
C ILE A 77 -9.22 15.33 -3.30
N LEU A 78 -9.33 14.02 -3.03
CA LEU A 78 -10.63 13.39 -2.75
C LEU A 78 -11.28 13.96 -1.50
N THR A 79 -10.49 14.25 -0.45
CA THR A 79 -11.03 14.85 0.78
C THR A 79 -11.54 16.27 0.56
N ASP A 80 -10.91 17.03 -0.35
CA ASP A 80 -11.32 18.39 -0.69
C ASP A 80 -12.54 18.40 -1.62
N ALA A 81 -12.62 17.43 -2.55
CA ALA A 81 -13.69 17.36 -3.54
C ALA A 81 -15.00 16.81 -3.00
N PHE A 82 -14.96 15.95 -1.97
CA PHE A 82 -16.15 15.28 -1.44
C PHE A 82 -16.54 15.81 -0.05
N PRO A 83 -17.86 15.96 0.23
CA PRO A 83 -18.34 16.35 1.55
C PRO A 83 -18.03 15.25 2.58
N PRO A 84 -17.97 15.57 3.88
CA PRO A 84 -17.54 14.67 4.94
C PRO A 84 -18.33 13.36 5.06
N ASP A 85 -19.58 13.35 4.61
CA ASP A 85 -20.50 12.20 4.63
C ASP A 85 -20.35 11.27 3.41
N GLN A 86 -19.48 11.60 2.45
CA GLN A 86 -19.21 10.81 1.25
C GLN A 86 -17.71 10.46 1.09
N ARG A 87 -16.84 10.95 1.95
CA ARG A 87 -15.39 10.75 1.87
C ARG A 87 -14.99 9.28 1.99
N GLY A 88 -15.67 8.51 2.82
CA GLY A 88 -15.42 7.08 2.99
C GLY A 88 -15.71 6.31 1.70
N LEU A 89 -16.84 6.59 1.06
CA LEU A 89 -17.18 6.01 -0.24
C LEU A 89 -16.15 6.41 -1.31
N ALA A 90 -15.77 7.70 -1.38
CA ALA A 90 -14.78 8.19 -2.34
C ALA A 90 -13.41 7.51 -2.16
N MET A 91 -12.96 7.32 -0.91
CA MET A 91 -11.74 6.57 -0.62
C MET A 91 -11.88 5.09 -1.00
N GLY A 92 -13.05 4.49 -0.83
CA GLY A 92 -13.35 3.13 -1.28
C GLY A 92 -13.23 2.98 -2.79
N MET A 93 -13.79 3.90 -3.54
CA MET A 93 -13.67 3.93 -5.02
C MET A 93 -12.22 4.12 -5.48
N ASN A 94 -11.46 4.97 -4.80
CA ASN A 94 -10.02 5.12 -5.08
C ASN A 94 -9.25 3.81 -4.89
N GLN A 95 -9.59 3.03 -3.87
CA GLN A 95 -8.97 1.72 -3.64
C GLN A 95 -9.32 0.71 -4.75
N ILE A 96 -10.54 0.76 -5.31
CA ILE A 96 -10.90 -0.04 -6.50
C ILE A 96 -10.00 0.31 -7.68
N GLY A 97 -9.81 1.62 -7.95
CA GLY A 97 -8.93 2.09 -9.02
C GLY A 97 -7.48 1.60 -8.86
N MET A 98 -6.93 1.67 -7.64
CA MET A 98 -5.59 1.16 -7.34
C MET A 98 -5.48 -0.35 -7.58
N LEU A 99 -6.47 -1.11 -7.16
CA LEU A 99 -6.47 -2.56 -7.29
C LEU A 99 -6.66 -3.00 -8.75
N ALA A 100 -7.60 -2.38 -9.47
CA ALA A 100 -7.80 -2.60 -10.90
C ALA A 100 -6.53 -2.31 -11.71
N GLY A 101 -5.83 -1.20 -11.37
CA GLY A 101 -4.53 -0.88 -11.96
C GLY A 101 -3.45 -1.91 -11.67
N THR A 102 -3.40 -2.46 -10.46
CA THR A 102 -2.44 -3.51 -10.08
C THR A 102 -2.68 -4.79 -10.87
N PHE A 103 -3.93 -5.27 -10.95
CA PHE A 103 -4.26 -6.49 -11.68
C PHE A 103 -4.16 -6.31 -13.20
N GLY A 104 -4.68 -5.20 -13.73
CA GLY A 104 -4.55 -4.88 -15.15
C GLY A 104 -3.10 -4.75 -15.58
N GLY A 105 -2.27 -4.12 -14.74
CA GLY A 105 -0.83 -4.01 -14.95
C GLY A 105 -0.12 -5.36 -14.92
N LEU A 106 -0.50 -6.27 -14.02
CA LEU A 106 0.08 -7.61 -13.95
C LEU A 106 -0.27 -8.44 -15.20
N LEU A 107 -1.55 -8.45 -15.61
CA LEU A 107 -1.99 -9.19 -16.80
C LEU A 107 -1.37 -8.65 -18.09
N LEU A 108 -1.50 -7.35 -18.33
CA LEU A 108 -0.94 -6.71 -19.52
C LEU A 108 0.60 -6.77 -19.52
N GLY A 109 1.21 -6.59 -18.36
CA GLY A 109 2.65 -6.71 -18.19
C GLY A 109 3.15 -8.12 -18.49
N GLY A 110 2.43 -9.16 -18.03
CA GLY A 110 2.74 -10.56 -18.33
C GLY A 110 2.70 -10.85 -19.84
N VAL A 111 1.65 -10.43 -20.52
CA VAL A 111 1.51 -10.61 -21.98
C VAL A 111 2.58 -9.83 -22.74
N LEU A 112 2.84 -8.58 -22.39
CA LEU A 112 3.84 -7.77 -23.10
C LEU A 112 5.26 -8.22 -22.84
N ALA A 113 5.55 -8.78 -21.65
CA ALA A 113 6.87 -9.30 -21.31
C ALA A 113 7.30 -10.47 -22.21
N THR A 114 6.36 -11.23 -22.78
CA THR A 114 6.65 -12.31 -23.74
C THR A 114 7.09 -11.79 -25.11
N ILE A 115 6.73 -10.55 -25.45
CA ILE A 115 7.08 -9.89 -26.72
C ILE A 115 8.41 -9.13 -26.56
N ASP A 116 8.43 -8.17 -25.62
CA ASP A 116 9.61 -7.41 -25.22
C ASP A 116 9.42 -6.94 -23.77
N TRP A 117 10.38 -7.21 -22.90
CA TRP A 117 10.34 -6.77 -21.51
C TRP A 117 10.20 -5.24 -21.36
N ARG A 118 10.69 -4.47 -22.35
CA ARG A 118 10.57 -3.00 -22.37
C ARG A 118 9.11 -2.56 -22.58
N ALA A 119 8.33 -3.33 -23.33
CA ALA A 119 6.93 -3.02 -23.63
C ALA A 119 6.05 -2.99 -22.36
N VAL A 120 6.47 -3.65 -21.28
CA VAL A 120 5.79 -3.59 -19.98
C VAL A 120 5.65 -2.14 -19.49
N PHE A 121 6.62 -1.27 -19.76
CA PHE A 121 6.56 0.14 -19.36
C PHE A 121 5.56 0.96 -20.16
N LEU A 122 5.24 0.53 -21.39
CA LEU A 122 4.23 1.20 -22.23
C LEU A 122 2.81 1.02 -21.71
N VAL A 123 2.54 -0.02 -20.89
CA VAL A 123 1.20 -0.22 -20.30
C VAL A 123 0.71 1.04 -19.59
N SER A 124 1.58 1.71 -18.85
CA SER A 124 1.20 2.89 -18.08
C SER A 124 1.09 4.17 -18.90
N VAL A 125 1.64 4.22 -20.12
CA VAL A 125 1.69 5.44 -20.94
C VAL A 125 0.30 5.91 -21.41
N PRO A 126 -0.58 5.06 -21.98
CA PRO A 126 -1.93 5.47 -22.34
C PRO A 126 -2.74 6.00 -21.16
N PHE A 127 -2.65 5.33 -20.00
CA PHE A 127 -3.32 5.74 -18.77
C PHE A 127 -2.74 7.04 -18.22
N GLY A 128 -1.42 7.22 -18.29
CA GLY A 128 -0.74 8.43 -17.87
C GLY A 128 -1.09 9.64 -18.74
N LEU A 129 -1.12 9.47 -20.05
CA LEU A 129 -1.56 10.52 -20.99
C LEU A 129 -3.03 10.88 -20.78
N PHE A 130 -3.90 9.86 -20.72
CA PHE A 130 -5.31 10.08 -20.43
C PHE A 130 -5.50 10.78 -19.09
N GLY A 131 -4.82 10.31 -18.03
CA GLY A 131 -4.87 10.91 -16.70
C GLY A 131 -4.39 12.35 -16.68
N THR A 132 -3.31 12.69 -17.40
CA THR A 132 -2.81 14.06 -17.53
C THR A 132 -3.85 14.98 -18.16
N VAL A 133 -4.38 14.58 -19.31
CA VAL A 133 -5.38 15.40 -20.05
C VAL A 133 -6.67 15.53 -19.23
N TRP A 134 -7.19 14.41 -18.72
CA TRP A 134 -8.43 14.37 -17.94
C TRP A 134 -8.33 15.21 -16.67
N ALA A 135 -7.26 15.03 -15.91
CA ALA A 135 -7.06 15.77 -14.68
C ALA A 135 -6.85 17.28 -14.94
N TYR A 136 -6.19 17.65 -16.04
CA TYR A 136 -6.04 19.05 -16.44
C TYR A 136 -7.37 19.71 -16.82
N LEU A 137 -8.26 18.96 -17.48
CA LEU A 137 -9.56 19.49 -17.94
C LEU A 137 -10.62 19.51 -16.83
N MET A 138 -10.62 18.48 -15.95
CA MET A 138 -11.74 18.23 -15.03
C MET A 138 -11.43 18.59 -13.57
N LEU A 139 -10.18 18.53 -13.14
CA LEU A 139 -9.83 18.86 -11.76
C LEU A 139 -9.58 20.35 -11.60
N HIS A 140 -10.28 20.96 -10.64
CA HIS A 140 -10.09 22.36 -10.27
C HIS A 140 -9.41 22.45 -8.91
N GLU A 141 -8.52 23.44 -8.74
CA GLU A 141 -7.84 23.67 -7.47
C GLU A 141 -8.82 24.24 -6.45
N THR A 142 -9.15 23.45 -5.44
CA THR A 142 -10.04 23.85 -4.33
C THR A 142 -9.27 24.15 -3.05
N ALA A 143 -7.96 23.87 -3.04
CA ALA A 143 -7.13 24.05 -1.86
C ALA A 143 -6.76 25.52 -1.64
N THR A 144 -6.74 25.95 -0.38
CA THR A 144 -6.16 27.25 0.03
C THR A 144 -4.64 27.19 -0.09
N ILE A 145 -4.09 27.85 -1.08
CA ILE A 145 -2.65 27.86 -1.36
C ILE A 145 -1.92 28.78 -0.37
N ARG A 146 -0.90 28.27 0.29
CA ARG A 146 -0.04 29.01 1.23
C ARG A 146 1.32 29.32 0.60
N ALA A 147 1.41 30.30 -0.25
CA ALA A 147 2.61 30.64 -1.03
C ALA A 147 3.84 31.10 -0.19
N HIS A 148 3.68 31.44 1.08
CA HIS A 148 4.75 32.03 1.91
C HIS A 148 5.48 31.05 2.82
N GLN A 149 5.28 29.74 2.67
CA GLN A 149 5.97 28.75 3.50
C GLN A 149 7.31 28.35 2.86
N ARG A 150 8.33 28.09 3.68
CA ARG A 150 9.64 27.63 3.21
C ARG A 150 9.69 26.10 3.22
N LEU A 151 10.38 25.55 2.22
CA LEU A 151 10.72 24.12 2.21
C LEU A 151 11.90 23.87 3.16
N ASP A 152 11.74 22.94 4.08
CA ASP A 152 12.82 22.46 4.93
C ASP A 152 13.70 21.48 4.14
N LEU A 153 14.65 22.01 3.36
CA LEU A 153 15.59 21.20 2.59
C LEU A 153 16.50 20.34 3.48
N PRO A 154 17.07 20.84 4.61
CA PRO A 154 17.85 19.99 5.52
C PRO A 154 17.03 18.82 6.09
N GLY A 155 15.81 19.07 6.56
CA GLY A 155 14.90 18.02 7.04
C GLY A 155 14.58 17.00 5.95
N ASN A 156 14.33 17.46 4.71
CA ASN A 156 14.09 16.57 3.57
C ASN A 156 15.28 15.63 3.31
N VAL A 157 16.51 16.16 3.33
CA VAL A 157 17.72 15.37 3.08
C VAL A 157 17.94 14.37 4.22
N LEU A 158 17.83 14.80 5.49
CA LEU A 158 17.96 13.92 6.64
C LEU A 158 16.93 12.78 6.61
N PHE A 159 15.69 13.10 6.30
CA PHE A 159 14.62 12.12 6.16
C PHE A 159 14.88 11.15 5.00
N ALA A 160 15.19 11.67 3.81
CA ALA A 160 15.42 10.86 2.63
C ALA A 160 16.62 9.92 2.81
N VAL A 161 17.76 10.43 3.29
CA VAL A 161 18.97 9.61 3.53
C VAL A 161 18.72 8.60 4.64
N GLY A 162 18.14 9.03 5.77
CA GLY A 162 17.85 8.14 6.90
C GLY A 162 16.89 7.02 6.51
N LEU A 163 15.80 7.34 5.82
CA LEU A 163 14.84 6.33 5.35
C LEU A 163 15.45 5.41 4.30
N THR A 164 16.25 5.96 3.37
CA THR A 164 16.96 5.17 2.37
C THR A 164 17.86 4.13 3.01
N LEU A 165 18.69 4.53 3.97
CA LEU A 165 19.59 3.61 4.68
C LEU A 165 18.81 2.50 5.39
N VAL A 166 17.72 2.83 6.09
CA VAL A 166 16.87 1.81 6.72
C VAL A 166 16.33 0.83 5.69
N LEU A 167 15.71 1.31 4.60
CA LEU A 167 15.09 0.43 3.60
C LEU A 167 16.12 -0.40 2.82
N VAL A 168 17.29 0.16 2.54
CA VAL A 168 18.41 -0.55 1.90
C VAL A 168 18.94 -1.63 2.83
N GLY A 169 19.21 -1.31 4.09
CA GLY A 169 19.64 -2.28 5.09
C GLY A 169 18.67 -3.45 5.24
N PHE A 170 17.37 -3.18 5.33
CA PHE A 170 16.34 -4.23 5.33
C PHE A 170 16.35 -5.06 4.04
N THR A 171 16.55 -4.43 2.88
CA THR A 171 16.60 -5.16 1.59
C THR A 171 17.80 -6.09 1.52
N TYR A 172 18.97 -5.64 1.98
CA TYR A 172 20.19 -6.47 1.99
C TYR A 172 20.19 -7.52 3.11
N ALA A 173 19.39 -7.33 4.17
CA ALA A 173 19.24 -8.33 5.24
C ALA A 173 18.69 -9.67 4.77
N ILE A 174 18.00 -9.73 3.62
CA ILE A 174 17.50 -10.97 3.02
C ILE A 174 18.63 -11.80 2.39
N GLN A 175 19.75 -11.18 2.01
CA GLN A 175 20.85 -11.88 1.33
C GLN A 175 21.69 -12.68 2.34
N PRO A 176 22.15 -13.89 1.97
CA PRO A 176 23.03 -14.66 2.84
C PRO A 176 24.35 -13.94 3.14
N TYR A 177 24.84 -14.07 4.37
CA TYR A 177 26.11 -13.50 4.79
C TYR A 177 26.93 -14.49 5.65
N GLY A 178 28.16 -14.77 5.22
CA GLY A 178 29.01 -15.77 5.88
C GLY A 178 28.34 -17.15 5.88
N ASN A 179 28.25 -17.79 7.03
CA ASN A 179 27.55 -19.07 7.21
C ASN A 179 26.07 -18.94 7.54
N SER A 180 25.54 -17.72 7.62
CA SER A 180 24.14 -17.49 7.95
C SER A 180 23.30 -17.46 6.68
N SER A 181 22.09 -18.03 6.75
CA SER A 181 21.10 -18.02 5.66
C SER A 181 20.61 -16.62 5.30
N MET A 182 20.89 -15.62 6.16
CA MET A 182 20.44 -14.23 6.01
C MET A 182 21.51 -13.25 6.50
N GLY A 183 21.45 -12.00 6.00
CA GLY A 183 22.43 -10.95 6.25
C GLY A 183 22.18 -10.08 7.50
N TRP A 184 21.31 -10.49 8.42
CA TRP A 184 21.04 -9.72 9.65
C TRP A 184 22.29 -9.49 10.51
N GLY A 185 23.27 -10.40 10.47
CA GLY A 185 24.57 -10.27 11.14
C GLY A 185 25.64 -9.52 10.35
N ASN A 186 25.34 -9.04 9.13
CA ASN A 186 26.29 -8.30 8.32
C ASN A 186 26.54 -6.90 8.92
N PRO A 187 27.79 -6.52 9.21
CA PRO A 187 28.11 -5.20 9.76
C PRO A 187 27.62 -4.03 8.90
N SER A 188 27.63 -4.18 7.57
CA SER A 188 27.10 -3.15 6.66
C SER A 188 25.61 -2.97 6.84
N VAL A 189 24.83 -4.05 6.91
CA VAL A 189 23.38 -4.03 7.13
C VAL A 189 23.05 -3.40 8.48
N ILE A 190 23.76 -3.78 9.53
CA ILE A 190 23.59 -3.20 10.88
C ILE A 190 23.93 -1.71 10.84
N GLY A 191 25.04 -1.34 10.18
CA GLY A 191 25.46 0.05 10.03
C GLY A 191 24.43 0.90 9.26
N GLU A 192 23.86 0.38 8.19
CA GLU A 192 22.80 1.04 7.41
C GLU A 192 21.53 1.24 8.24
N ILE A 193 21.08 0.21 8.95
CA ILE A 193 19.85 0.29 9.77
C ILE A 193 20.07 1.24 10.95
N VAL A 194 21.15 1.08 11.71
CA VAL A 194 21.43 1.91 12.90
C VAL A 194 21.72 3.35 12.49
N GLY A 195 22.54 3.56 11.46
CA GLY A 195 22.84 4.89 10.92
C GLY A 195 21.59 5.58 10.38
N GLY A 196 20.75 4.85 9.66
CA GLY A 196 19.48 5.37 9.15
C GLY A 196 18.51 5.75 10.27
N LEU A 197 18.36 4.91 11.30
CA LEU A 197 17.53 5.22 12.48
C LEU A 197 18.09 6.41 13.27
N ALA A 198 19.41 6.54 13.40
CA ALA A 198 20.05 7.69 14.03
C ALA A 198 19.75 8.98 13.25
N LEU A 199 19.86 8.96 11.92
CA LEU A 199 19.50 10.11 11.06
C LEU A 199 18.01 10.47 11.17
N LEU A 200 17.11 9.50 11.23
CA LEU A 200 15.68 9.74 11.45
C LEU A 200 15.42 10.33 12.85
N ALA A 201 16.16 9.91 13.87
CA ALA A 201 16.08 10.51 15.21
C ALA A 201 16.56 11.98 15.20
N VAL A 202 17.67 12.27 14.51
CA VAL A 202 18.16 13.64 14.30
C VAL A 202 17.14 14.47 13.52
N PHE A 203 16.53 13.90 12.48
CA PHE A 203 15.44 14.53 11.72
C PHE A 203 14.28 14.93 12.63
N ILE A 204 13.77 14.00 13.47
CA ILE A 204 12.68 14.29 14.41
C ILE A 204 13.06 15.39 15.41
N ALA A 205 14.31 15.41 15.86
CA ALA A 205 14.81 16.45 16.76
C ALA A 205 14.92 17.82 16.07
N ALA A 206 15.33 17.85 14.81
CA ALA A 206 15.39 19.06 13.98
C ALA A 206 13.99 19.61 13.69
N GLU A 207 13.04 18.76 13.28
CA GLU A 207 11.64 19.12 12.97
C GLU A 207 10.92 19.82 14.13
N ARG A 208 11.30 19.52 15.38
CA ARG A 208 10.75 20.18 16.56
C ARG A 208 11.21 21.64 16.72
N ARG A 209 12.25 22.05 15.99
CA ARG A 209 12.88 23.38 16.10
C ARG A 209 12.63 24.27 14.90
N VAL A 210 12.18 23.68 13.79
CA VAL A 210 11.90 24.42 12.55
C VAL A 210 10.52 25.07 12.61
N PRO A 211 10.37 26.37 12.26
CA PRO A 211 9.07 27.05 12.29
C PRO A 211 8.02 26.45 11.34
N ASP A 212 8.47 26.04 10.15
CA ASP A 212 7.65 25.44 9.10
C ASP A 212 8.08 23.98 8.83
N PRO A 213 7.80 23.01 9.75
CA PRO A 213 8.29 21.66 9.64
C PRO A 213 7.66 20.95 8.44
N MET A 214 8.44 20.09 7.76
CA MET A 214 7.99 19.21 6.70
C MET A 214 7.03 18.16 7.26
N PHE A 215 7.41 17.57 8.39
CA PHE A 215 6.69 16.53 9.08
C PHE A 215 6.00 17.11 10.32
N ARG A 216 4.73 17.43 10.20
CA ARG A 216 3.98 18.08 11.29
C ARG A 216 3.69 17.14 12.44
N LEU A 217 4.62 17.07 13.38
CA LEU A 217 4.48 16.24 14.60
C LEU A 217 3.27 16.63 15.46
N GLU A 218 2.81 17.88 15.35
CA GLU A 218 1.62 18.36 16.06
C GLU A 218 0.35 17.58 15.72
N LEU A 219 0.23 17.08 14.48
CA LEU A 219 -0.92 16.28 14.05
C LEU A 219 -1.05 14.97 14.83
N PHE A 220 0.04 14.43 15.36
CA PHE A 220 0.00 13.24 16.21
C PHE A 220 -0.62 13.48 17.59
N ARG A 221 -0.80 14.75 17.99
CA ARG A 221 -1.62 15.08 19.18
C ARG A 221 -3.10 14.82 18.93
N ILE A 222 -3.54 14.84 17.67
CA ILE A 222 -4.90 14.47 17.29
C ILE A 222 -5.00 12.95 17.38
N ARG A 223 -5.73 12.46 18.39
CA ARG A 223 -5.86 11.02 18.68
C ARG A 223 -6.30 10.19 17.47
N MET A 224 -7.23 10.73 16.66
CA MET A 224 -7.73 10.05 15.47
C MET A 224 -6.65 9.94 14.39
N PHE A 225 -5.84 10.97 14.20
CA PHE A 225 -4.71 10.96 13.26
C PHE A 225 -3.61 9.97 13.69
N ALA A 226 -3.18 10.04 14.95
CA ALA A 226 -2.15 9.16 15.49
C ALA A 226 -2.56 7.68 15.44
N ALA A 227 -3.72 7.36 16.01
CA ALA A 227 -4.24 5.99 16.06
C ALA A 227 -4.52 5.42 14.65
N GLY A 228 -5.04 6.26 13.73
CA GLY A 228 -5.27 5.87 12.34
C GLY A 228 -3.98 5.53 11.59
N ASN A 229 -2.92 6.34 11.77
CA ASN A 229 -1.61 6.07 11.14
C ASN A 229 -0.91 4.87 11.76
N ILE A 230 -0.96 4.68 13.08
CA ILE A 230 -0.42 3.48 13.75
C ILE A 230 -1.16 2.22 13.25
N ALA A 231 -2.49 2.24 13.22
CA ALA A 231 -3.28 1.13 12.70
C ALA A 231 -2.96 0.85 11.23
N GLY A 232 -2.80 1.90 10.40
CA GLY A 232 -2.41 1.81 9.00
C GLY A 232 -1.01 1.21 8.82
N PHE A 233 -0.04 1.63 9.64
CA PHE A 233 1.32 1.09 9.63
C PHE A 233 1.34 -0.40 9.98
N LEU A 234 0.70 -0.80 11.08
CA LEU A 234 0.63 -2.20 11.51
C LEU A 234 -0.12 -3.07 10.49
N SER A 235 -1.22 -2.57 9.92
CA SER A 235 -1.95 -3.27 8.86
C SER A 235 -1.10 -3.46 7.60
N SER A 236 -0.34 -2.45 7.19
CA SER A 236 0.56 -2.55 6.03
C SER A 236 1.74 -3.48 6.31
N LEU A 237 2.24 -3.48 7.55
CA LEU A 237 3.29 -4.39 7.99
C LEU A 237 2.81 -5.86 8.00
N ALA A 238 1.55 -6.12 8.34
CA ALA A 238 0.97 -7.47 8.32
C ALA A 238 0.76 -8.01 6.89
N ARG A 239 0.54 -7.14 5.88
CA ARG A 239 0.12 -7.56 4.54
C ARG A 239 1.17 -7.39 3.44
N GLY A 240 2.16 -6.50 3.60
CA GLY A 240 3.06 -6.11 2.50
C GLY A 240 3.84 -7.28 1.89
N GLY A 241 4.37 -8.17 2.72
CA GLY A 241 5.08 -9.39 2.28
C GLY A 241 4.18 -10.58 2.01
N LEU A 242 2.92 -10.54 2.49
CA LEU A 242 1.99 -11.65 2.39
C LEU A 242 1.70 -12.08 0.96
N GLN A 243 1.47 -11.10 0.08
CA GLN A 243 1.15 -11.39 -1.32
C GLN A 243 2.26 -12.19 -2.00
N LEU A 244 3.53 -11.84 -1.76
CA LEU A 244 4.66 -12.61 -2.27
C LEU A 244 4.67 -14.03 -1.73
N VAL A 245 4.49 -14.20 -0.42
CA VAL A 245 4.53 -15.51 0.23
C VAL A 245 3.38 -16.42 -0.24
N LEU A 246 2.18 -15.87 -0.43
CA LEU A 246 1.05 -16.62 -1.00
C LEU A 246 1.30 -17.01 -2.46
N ILE A 247 1.91 -16.12 -3.27
CA ILE A 247 2.30 -16.45 -4.64
C ILE A 247 3.36 -17.56 -4.64
N VAL A 248 4.37 -17.48 -3.79
CA VAL A 248 5.41 -18.51 -3.66
C VAL A 248 4.79 -19.85 -3.24
N TRP A 249 3.84 -19.85 -2.30
CA TRP A 249 3.14 -21.06 -1.88
C TRP A 249 2.35 -21.69 -3.04
N LEU A 250 1.54 -20.89 -3.74
CA LEU A 250 0.76 -21.37 -4.88
C LEU A 250 1.65 -21.82 -6.03
N GLN A 251 2.51 -20.93 -6.53
CA GLN A 251 3.30 -21.14 -7.74
C GLN A 251 4.45 -22.14 -7.53
N GLY A 252 5.13 -22.06 -6.37
CA GLY A 252 6.33 -22.86 -6.11
C GLY A 252 6.03 -24.24 -5.50
N ILE A 253 4.87 -24.44 -4.87
CA ILE A 253 4.58 -25.67 -4.14
C ILE A 253 3.24 -26.26 -4.57
N TRP A 254 2.12 -25.57 -4.33
CA TRP A 254 0.79 -26.17 -4.48
C TRP A 254 0.43 -26.53 -5.92
N LEU A 255 0.61 -25.60 -6.89
CA LEU A 255 0.29 -25.86 -8.30
C LEU A 255 1.11 -27.00 -8.91
N PRO A 256 2.44 -27.05 -8.73
CA PRO A 256 3.25 -28.19 -9.20
C PRO A 256 2.82 -29.53 -8.59
N LEU A 257 2.39 -29.56 -7.31
CA LEU A 257 1.88 -30.77 -6.65
C LEU A 257 0.56 -31.25 -7.27
N HIS A 258 -0.26 -30.32 -7.81
CA HIS A 258 -1.53 -30.62 -8.46
C HIS A 258 -1.42 -30.81 -9.98
N GLY A 259 -0.19 -30.99 -10.50
CA GLY A 259 0.04 -31.34 -11.91
C GLY A 259 -0.04 -30.17 -12.89
N TYR A 260 -0.07 -28.91 -12.41
CA TYR A 260 0.02 -27.75 -13.30
C TYR A 260 1.41 -27.61 -13.90
N ALA A 261 1.46 -27.31 -15.20
CA ALA A 261 2.73 -26.99 -15.86
C ALA A 261 3.32 -25.72 -15.24
N PHE A 262 4.65 -25.73 -15.10
CA PHE A 262 5.32 -24.58 -14.46
C PHE A 262 5.13 -23.28 -15.24
N GLU A 263 5.06 -23.35 -16.57
CA GLU A 263 4.84 -22.21 -17.46
C GLU A 263 3.49 -21.53 -17.17
N ASP A 264 2.47 -22.30 -16.79
CA ASP A 264 1.11 -21.83 -16.47
C ASP A 264 0.94 -21.41 -15.00
N ALA A 265 1.85 -21.83 -14.11
CA ALA A 265 1.74 -21.60 -12.69
C ALA A 265 1.58 -20.11 -12.29
N PRO A 266 2.26 -19.14 -12.92
CA PRO A 266 2.05 -17.73 -12.58
C PRO A 266 0.63 -17.25 -12.88
N LEU A 267 0.04 -17.67 -14.00
CA LEU A 267 -1.33 -17.33 -14.39
C LEU A 267 -2.33 -17.92 -13.40
N TRP A 268 -2.21 -19.23 -13.11
CA TRP A 268 -3.11 -19.89 -12.20
C TRP A 268 -2.98 -19.39 -10.76
N ALA A 269 -1.76 -19.07 -10.30
CA ALA A 269 -1.59 -18.43 -8.99
C ALA A 269 -2.35 -17.10 -8.89
N ALA A 270 -2.33 -16.29 -9.95
CA ALA A 270 -3.10 -15.05 -10.00
C ALA A 270 -4.62 -15.32 -9.98
N VAL A 271 -5.10 -16.32 -10.72
CA VAL A 271 -6.51 -16.74 -10.74
C VAL A 271 -6.96 -17.23 -9.35
N TYR A 272 -6.16 -18.07 -8.70
CA TYR A 272 -6.47 -18.59 -7.37
C TYR A 272 -6.44 -17.52 -6.27
N MET A 273 -5.83 -16.36 -6.50
CA MET A 273 -5.88 -15.21 -5.60
C MET A 273 -7.08 -14.26 -5.85
N LEU A 274 -7.90 -14.50 -6.87
CA LEU A 274 -9.08 -13.66 -7.17
C LEU A 274 -10.07 -13.53 -6.01
N PRO A 275 -10.33 -14.55 -5.15
CA PRO A 275 -11.24 -14.40 -4.01
C PRO A 275 -10.82 -13.26 -3.06
N MET A 276 -9.51 -13.09 -2.80
CA MET A 276 -9.00 -11.98 -1.99
C MET A 276 -9.32 -10.62 -2.64
N THR A 277 -9.13 -10.53 -3.94
CA THR A 277 -9.43 -9.32 -4.71
C THR A 277 -10.92 -8.99 -4.69
N ALA A 278 -11.77 -9.98 -4.91
CA ALA A 278 -13.22 -9.83 -4.87
C ALA A 278 -13.69 -9.33 -3.49
N GLY A 279 -13.20 -9.95 -2.42
CA GLY A 279 -13.48 -9.51 -1.04
C GLY A 279 -13.10 -8.05 -0.79
N PHE A 280 -11.93 -7.64 -1.24
CA PHE A 280 -11.46 -6.27 -1.09
C PHE A 280 -12.30 -5.27 -1.91
N LEU A 281 -12.60 -5.58 -3.16
CA LEU A 281 -13.42 -4.74 -4.06
C LEU A 281 -14.82 -4.51 -3.52
N LEU A 282 -15.44 -5.52 -2.93
CA LEU A 282 -16.78 -5.42 -2.36
C LEU A 282 -16.76 -4.65 -1.02
N ALA A 283 -15.82 -5.02 -0.13
CA ALA A 283 -15.81 -4.47 1.21
C ALA A 283 -15.30 -3.02 1.28
N GLY A 284 -14.42 -2.59 0.38
CA GLY A 284 -13.83 -1.26 0.39
C GLY A 284 -14.86 -0.13 0.30
N PRO A 285 -15.64 -0.03 -0.79
CA PRO A 285 -16.67 1.01 -0.94
C PRO A 285 -17.81 0.85 0.04
N LEU A 286 -18.25 -0.39 0.31
CA LEU A 286 -19.36 -0.65 1.23
C LEU A 286 -19.01 -0.19 2.65
N SER A 287 -17.85 -0.58 3.17
CA SER A 287 -17.39 -0.14 4.48
C SER A 287 -17.12 1.36 4.53
N GLY A 288 -16.62 1.93 3.43
CA GLY A 288 -16.43 3.37 3.26
C GLY A 288 -17.75 4.11 3.45
N ALA A 289 -18.76 3.77 2.66
CA ALA A 289 -20.11 4.38 2.73
C ALA A 289 -20.77 4.18 4.11
N LEU A 290 -20.68 2.98 4.67
CA LEU A 290 -21.24 2.69 5.99
C LEU A 290 -20.48 3.45 7.10
N SER A 291 -19.16 3.64 6.95
CA SER A 291 -18.36 4.37 7.92
C SER A 291 -18.66 5.87 7.95
N ASP A 292 -19.13 6.43 6.84
CA ASP A 292 -19.58 7.83 6.77
C ASP A 292 -20.81 8.06 7.66
N ARG A 293 -21.67 7.04 7.83
CA ARG A 293 -22.87 7.09 8.68
C ARG A 293 -22.58 6.69 10.13
N TYR A 294 -21.93 5.56 10.34
CA TYR A 294 -21.77 4.91 11.64
C TYR A 294 -20.40 5.17 12.30
N GLY A 295 -19.48 5.80 11.57
CA GLY A 295 -18.13 6.11 12.04
C GLY A 295 -17.11 5.01 11.72
N ALA A 296 -15.88 5.44 11.42
CA ALA A 296 -14.79 4.57 10.96
C ALA A 296 -14.30 3.56 12.00
N ARG A 297 -14.51 3.81 13.32
CA ARG A 297 -13.99 2.99 14.41
C ARG A 297 -14.43 1.53 14.30
N TYR A 298 -15.73 1.30 14.09
CA TYR A 298 -16.29 -0.06 14.08
C TYR A 298 -15.82 -0.86 12.84
N PHE A 299 -15.87 -0.23 11.67
CA PHE A 299 -15.49 -0.88 10.42
C PHE A 299 -13.99 -1.16 10.34
N SER A 300 -13.16 -0.19 10.69
CA SER A 300 -11.71 -0.41 10.69
C SER A 300 -11.28 -1.44 11.72
N THR A 301 -11.87 -1.46 12.92
CA THR A 301 -11.55 -2.47 13.94
C THR A 301 -12.06 -3.84 13.53
N GLY A 302 -13.33 -3.93 13.08
CA GLY A 302 -13.94 -5.17 12.60
C GLY A 302 -13.17 -5.75 11.40
N GLY A 303 -12.75 -4.91 10.44
CA GLY A 303 -11.92 -5.31 9.31
C GLY A 303 -10.61 -5.96 9.75
N MET A 304 -9.91 -5.35 10.73
CA MET A 304 -8.65 -5.94 11.23
C MET A 304 -8.87 -7.21 12.05
N LEU A 305 -10.00 -7.36 12.75
CA LEU A 305 -10.36 -8.61 13.43
C LEU A 305 -10.67 -9.71 12.43
N ILE A 306 -11.40 -9.42 11.34
CA ILE A 306 -11.63 -10.37 10.24
C ILE A 306 -10.30 -10.78 9.59
N THR A 307 -9.39 -9.83 9.37
CA THR A 307 -8.03 -10.10 8.87
C THR A 307 -7.26 -11.02 9.81
N ALA A 308 -7.29 -10.77 11.12
CA ALA A 308 -6.66 -11.63 12.11
C ALA A 308 -7.27 -13.04 12.11
N ALA A 309 -8.60 -13.16 12.04
CA ALA A 309 -9.29 -14.43 11.95
C ALA A 309 -8.92 -15.22 10.67
N ALA A 310 -8.78 -14.55 9.53
CA ALA A 310 -8.29 -15.17 8.31
C ALA A 310 -6.87 -15.72 8.47
N PHE A 311 -5.96 -14.96 9.11
CA PHE A 311 -4.61 -15.47 9.42
C PHE A 311 -4.61 -16.66 10.36
N VAL A 312 -5.48 -16.66 11.39
CA VAL A 312 -5.67 -17.84 12.25
C VAL A 312 -6.17 -19.04 11.45
N GLY A 313 -7.09 -18.83 10.51
CA GLY A 313 -7.53 -19.87 9.58
C GLY A 313 -6.38 -20.42 8.72
N PHE A 314 -5.49 -19.56 8.19
CA PHE A 314 -4.32 -20.01 7.44
C PHE A 314 -3.36 -20.87 8.28
N LEU A 315 -3.25 -20.64 9.59
CA LEU A 315 -2.46 -21.49 10.49
C LEU A 315 -2.99 -22.94 10.59
N THR A 316 -4.27 -23.16 10.32
CA THR A 316 -4.90 -24.49 10.40
C THR A 316 -4.89 -25.24 9.07
N LEU A 317 -4.52 -24.59 7.96
CA LEU A 317 -4.47 -25.24 6.65
C LEU A 317 -3.24 -26.15 6.54
N PRO A 318 -3.40 -27.38 6.01
CA PRO A 318 -2.26 -28.20 5.62
C PRO A 318 -1.54 -27.60 4.42
N VAL A 319 -0.31 -28.05 4.15
CA VAL A 319 0.46 -27.56 2.97
C VAL A 319 -0.23 -27.93 1.66
N ASP A 320 -0.78 -29.12 1.62
CA ASP A 320 -1.60 -29.65 0.54
C ASP A 320 -3.08 -29.47 0.93
N PHE A 321 -3.59 -28.28 0.66
CA PHE A 321 -4.95 -27.87 1.06
C PHE A 321 -5.96 -28.05 -0.08
N ASP A 322 -7.22 -28.25 0.29
CA ASP A 322 -8.34 -28.09 -0.63
C ASP A 322 -8.54 -26.61 -0.96
N PHE A 323 -8.79 -26.31 -2.23
CA PHE A 323 -8.92 -24.91 -2.68
C PHE A 323 -10.10 -24.16 -2.01
N ALA A 324 -11.21 -24.84 -1.71
CA ALA A 324 -12.41 -24.18 -1.18
C ALA A 324 -12.18 -23.46 0.18
N PRO A 325 -11.61 -24.11 1.23
CA PRO A 325 -11.26 -23.41 2.47
C PRO A 325 -10.19 -22.32 2.26
N PHE A 326 -9.19 -22.54 1.41
CA PHE A 326 -8.20 -21.53 1.08
C PHE A 326 -8.83 -20.29 0.42
N ALA A 327 -9.72 -20.49 -0.56
CA ALA A 327 -10.46 -19.41 -1.22
C ALA A 327 -11.35 -18.63 -0.24
N LEU A 328 -12.00 -19.31 0.71
CA LEU A 328 -12.78 -18.67 1.76
C LEU A 328 -11.90 -17.79 2.66
N LEU A 329 -10.74 -18.27 3.06
CA LEU A 329 -9.80 -17.49 3.87
C LEU A 329 -9.24 -16.30 3.11
N LEU A 330 -8.93 -16.45 1.81
CA LEU A 330 -8.54 -15.34 0.94
C LEU A 330 -9.66 -14.31 0.82
N LEU A 331 -10.91 -14.74 0.64
CA LEU A 331 -12.08 -13.85 0.60
C LEU A 331 -12.23 -13.09 1.92
N MET A 332 -12.14 -13.77 3.06
CA MET A 332 -12.19 -13.16 4.39
C MET A 332 -11.05 -12.14 4.57
N LEU A 333 -9.84 -12.48 4.15
CA LEU A 333 -8.68 -11.59 4.18
C LEU A 333 -8.94 -10.33 3.35
N GLY A 334 -9.46 -10.48 2.12
CA GLY A 334 -9.82 -9.37 1.25
C GLY A 334 -10.90 -8.48 1.86
N ILE A 335 -11.97 -9.07 2.40
CA ILE A 335 -13.04 -8.35 3.11
C ILE A 335 -12.48 -7.56 4.30
N GLY A 336 -11.66 -8.19 5.13
CA GLY A 336 -11.05 -7.54 6.29
C GLY A 336 -10.19 -6.34 5.91
N MET A 337 -9.34 -6.50 4.89
CA MET A 337 -8.46 -5.44 4.38
C MET A 337 -9.25 -4.29 3.75
N GLY A 338 -10.26 -4.58 2.95
CA GLY A 338 -11.14 -3.57 2.34
C GLY A 338 -11.94 -2.80 3.40
N ALA A 339 -12.52 -3.53 4.37
CA ALA A 339 -13.27 -2.95 5.48
C ALA A 339 -12.41 -2.04 6.38
N PHE A 340 -11.10 -2.23 6.42
CA PHE A 340 -10.16 -1.37 7.13
C PHE A 340 -9.73 -0.16 6.32
N ALA A 341 -9.31 -0.34 5.05
CA ALA A 341 -8.53 0.63 4.30
C ALA A 341 -9.27 1.96 4.05
N SER A 342 -10.51 1.89 3.55
CA SER A 342 -11.32 3.08 3.22
C SER A 342 -11.71 3.90 4.45
N PRO A 343 -12.33 3.32 5.49
CA PRO A 343 -12.70 4.06 6.68
C PRO A 343 -11.49 4.62 7.43
N ASN A 344 -10.37 3.89 7.45
CA ASN A 344 -9.16 4.36 8.10
C ASN A 344 -8.61 5.60 7.41
N THR A 345 -8.50 5.59 6.08
CA THR A 345 -8.02 6.73 5.30
C THR A 345 -8.94 7.94 5.46
N ALA A 346 -10.25 7.76 5.30
CA ALA A 346 -11.22 8.83 5.46
C ALA A 346 -11.17 9.46 6.86
N SER A 347 -11.03 8.64 7.90
CA SER A 347 -10.96 9.15 9.28
C SER A 347 -9.69 9.96 9.57
N ILE A 348 -8.54 9.54 9.03
CA ILE A 348 -7.29 10.29 9.15
C ILE A 348 -7.44 11.66 8.47
N MET A 349 -7.96 11.67 7.25
CA MET A 349 -8.09 12.89 6.45
C MET A 349 -9.14 13.85 7.02
N ASN A 350 -10.23 13.33 7.60
CA ASN A 350 -11.27 14.12 8.25
C ASN A 350 -10.79 14.82 9.55
N ALA A 351 -9.77 14.26 10.20
CA ALA A 351 -9.21 14.81 11.43
C ALA A 351 -8.25 15.99 11.21
N VAL A 352 -7.87 16.24 9.97
CA VAL A 352 -6.80 17.20 9.62
C VAL A 352 -7.40 18.49 9.07
N PRO A 353 -6.89 19.67 9.50
CA PRO A 353 -7.25 20.96 8.93
C PRO A 353 -7.04 20.98 7.40
N PRO A 354 -7.92 21.66 6.63
CA PRO A 354 -7.84 21.69 5.17
C PRO A 354 -6.46 22.09 4.62
N GLU A 355 -5.82 23.06 5.29
CA GLU A 355 -4.51 23.59 4.90
C GLU A 355 -3.35 22.59 5.07
N HIS A 356 -3.54 21.45 5.73
CA HIS A 356 -2.49 20.45 6.00
C HIS A 356 -2.81 19.08 5.40
N ARG A 357 -3.85 18.96 4.60
CA ARG A 357 -4.29 17.68 4.01
C ARG A 357 -3.27 17.07 3.06
N GLY A 358 -2.53 17.90 2.28
CA GLY A 358 -1.47 17.41 1.41
C GLY A 358 -0.31 16.80 2.19
N ALA A 359 0.25 17.53 3.16
CA ALA A 359 1.30 17.01 4.03
C ALA A 359 0.84 15.75 4.78
N SER A 360 -0.39 15.73 5.31
CA SER A 360 -0.96 14.58 6.03
C SER A 360 -1.17 13.37 5.15
N SER A 361 -1.61 13.56 3.91
CA SER A 361 -1.73 12.50 2.91
C SER A 361 -0.37 11.91 2.56
N GLY A 362 0.64 12.78 2.37
CA GLY A 362 2.03 12.37 2.17
C GLY A 362 2.58 11.56 3.35
N MET A 363 2.39 12.03 4.60
CA MET A 363 2.81 11.32 5.81
C MET A 363 2.16 9.93 5.90
N ARG A 364 0.84 9.84 5.71
CA ARG A 364 0.09 8.59 5.69
C ARG A 364 0.63 7.63 4.62
N ALA A 365 0.82 8.11 3.40
CA ALA A 365 1.33 7.31 2.29
C ALA A 365 2.77 6.83 2.55
N THR A 366 3.61 7.66 3.15
CA THR A 366 4.97 7.27 3.57
C THR A 366 4.91 6.13 4.59
N PHE A 367 4.11 6.25 5.66
CA PHE A 367 3.97 5.16 6.64
C PHE A 367 3.51 3.87 6.00
N GLN A 368 2.54 3.92 5.07
CA GLN A 368 2.08 2.73 4.37
C GLN A 368 3.16 2.10 3.48
N ASN A 369 3.88 2.91 2.70
CA ASN A 369 4.92 2.40 1.80
C ASN A 369 6.12 1.84 2.58
N VAL A 370 6.57 2.54 3.62
CA VAL A 370 7.64 2.07 4.51
C VAL A 370 7.24 0.75 5.18
N ALA A 371 6.05 0.69 5.77
CA ALA A 371 5.57 -0.54 6.41
C ALA A 371 5.44 -1.70 5.42
N SER A 372 4.98 -1.45 4.19
CA SER A 372 4.89 -2.49 3.15
C SER A 372 6.28 -2.99 2.72
N SER A 373 7.26 -2.10 2.59
CA SER A 373 8.64 -2.47 2.27
C SER A 373 9.30 -3.26 3.39
N LEU A 374 9.14 -2.83 4.65
CA LEU A 374 9.63 -3.55 5.82
C LEU A 374 8.92 -4.91 5.97
N SER A 375 7.63 -4.98 5.66
CA SER A 375 6.85 -6.22 5.71
C SER A 375 7.42 -7.29 4.78
N LEU A 376 7.81 -6.90 3.56
CA LEU A 376 8.39 -7.85 2.61
C LEU A 376 9.61 -8.56 3.22
N THR A 377 10.55 -7.78 3.76
CA THR A 377 11.74 -8.32 4.42
C THR A 377 11.39 -9.13 5.67
N LEU A 378 10.52 -8.60 6.52
CA LEU A 378 10.13 -9.25 7.78
C LEU A 378 9.49 -10.61 7.52
N ILE A 379 8.43 -10.65 6.71
CA ILE A 379 7.68 -11.88 6.43
C ILE A 379 8.55 -12.91 5.71
N PHE A 380 9.33 -12.47 4.71
CA PHE A 380 10.27 -13.35 4.02
C PHE A 380 11.33 -13.91 4.98
N SER A 381 11.89 -13.08 5.87
CA SER A 381 12.84 -13.52 6.89
C SER A 381 12.26 -14.57 7.84
N LEU A 382 11.00 -14.39 8.25
CA LEU A 382 10.31 -15.36 9.12
C LEU A 382 10.11 -16.69 8.43
N VAL A 383 9.70 -16.67 7.16
CA VAL A 383 9.56 -17.90 6.35
C VAL A 383 10.90 -18.60 6.18
N VAL A 384 11.97 -17.83 5.84
CA VAL A 384 13.31 -18.41 5.69
C VAL A 384 13.86 -18.93 7.01
N ALA A 385 13.59 -18.28 8.14
CA ALA A 385 14.02 -18.74 9.46
C ALA A 385 13.36 -20.09 9.81
N GLY A 386 12.05 -20.23 9.59
CA GLY A 386 11.35 -21.51 9.77
C GLY A 386 11.87 -22.59 8.81
N LEU A 387 12.05 -22.23 7.54
CA LEU A 387 12.62 -23.12 6.53
C LEU A 387 14.02 -23.59 6.91
N SER A 388 14.87 -22.69 7.42
CA SER A 388 16.26 -23.01 7.79
C SER A 388 16.36 -24.06 8.90
N SER A 389 15.38 -24.15 9.77
CA SER A 389 15.38 -25.10 10.91
C SER A 389 15.06 -26.53 10.48
N SER A 390 14.21 -26.73 9.49
CA SER A 390 13.68 -28.06 9.12
C SER A 390 14.14 -28.55 7.75
N LEU A 391 14.56 -27.64 6.82
CA LEU A 391 14.98 -27.99 5.47
C LEU A 391 16.17 -28.97 5.41
N PRO A 392 17.27 -28.80 6.16
CA PRO A 392 18.42 -29.71 6.09
C PRO A 392 18.01 -31.16 6.43
N GLY A 393 17.20 -31.34 7.48
CA GLY A 393 16.71 -32.66 7.88
C GLY A 393 15.76 -33.28 6.85
N ALA A 394 14.86 -32.48 6.28
CA ALA A 394 13.93 -32.93 5.24
C ALA A 394 14.65 -33.33 3.97
N LEU A 395 15.65 -32.54 3.51
CA LEU A 395 16.50 -32.84 2.36
C LEU A 395 17.27 -34.16 2.59
N TYR A 396 17.98 -34.27 3.71
CA TYR A 396 18.77 -35.44 4.03
C TYR A 396 17.89 -36.73 4.07
N GLY A 397 16.78 -36.67 4.79
CA GLY A 397 15.89 -37.82 4.94
C GLY A 397 15.27 -38.30 3.62
N ARG A 398 14.77 -37.36 2.80
CA ARG A 398 14.17 -37.69 1.50
C ARG A 398 15.19 -38.15 0.46
N LEU A 399 16.38 -37.56 0.42
CA LEU A 399 17.43 -37.97 -0.51
C LEU A 399 17.98 -39.36 -0.16
N THR A 400 18.20 -39.67 1.11
CA THR A 400 18.62 -41.00 1.55
C THR A 400 17.53 -42.04 1.32
N ALA A 401 16.25 -41.72 1.53
CA ALA A 401 15.13 -42.58 1.20
C ALA A 401 15.02 -42.88 -0.32
N ALA A 402 15.46 -41.96 -1.17
CA ALA A 402 15.55 -42.13 -2.63
C ALA A 402 16.78 -42.94 -3.07
N GLY A 403 17.61 -43.41 -2.13
CA GLY A 403 18.80 -44.22 -2.41
C GLY A 403 20.07 -43.41 -2.72
N ILE A 404 20.08 -42.10 -2.44
CA ILE A 404 21.28 -41.29 -2.62
C ILE A 404 22.25 -41.50 -1.47
N PRO A 405 23.57 -41.72 -1.71
CA PRO A 405 24.55 -41.94 -0.67
C PRO A 405 24.57 -40.83 0.38
N SER A 406 24.70 -41.19 1.66
CA SER A 406 24.62 -40.28 2.81
C SER A 406 25.57 -39.10 2.72
N GLY A 407 26.79 -39.27 2.18
CA GLY A 407 27.74 -38.19 1.97
C GLY A 407 27.28 -37.14 0.95
N VAL A 408 26.63 -37.58 -0.15
CA VAL A 408 26.06 -36.68 -1.16
C VAL A 408 24.80 -36.00 -0.60
N ALA A 409 23.94 -36.76 0.07
CA ALA A 409 22.74 -36.21 0.71
C ALA A 409 23.08 -35.15 1.77
N SER A 410 24.16 -35.36 2.57
CA SER A 410 24.64 -34.39 3.56
C SER A 410 25.14 -33.10 2.90
N ASN A 411 25.88 -33.19 1.79
CA ASN A 411 26.34 -32.00 1.06
C ASN A 411 25.17 -31.21 0.48
N ILE A 412 24.17 -31.87 -0.09
CA ILE A 412 22.99 -31.22 -0.68
C ILE A 412 22.09 -30.62 0.42
N SER A 413 22.04 -31.22 1.61
CA SER A 413 21.27 -30.68 2.73
C SER A 413 21.78 -29.32 3.24
N GLY A 414 23.01 -28.95 2.91
CA GLY A 414 23.58 -27.63 3.19
C GLY A 414 23.19 -26.50 2.20
N VAL A 415 22.30 -26.75 1.23
CA VAL A 415 21.84 -25.72 0.29
C VAL A 415 21.17 -24.56 1.03
N PRO A 416 21.53 -23.29 0.72
CA PRO A 416 20.93 -22.13 1.35
C PRO A 416 19.40 -22.12 1.18
N PRO A 417 18.61 -21.95 2.25
CA PRO A 417 17.14 -21.96 2.22
C PRO A 417 16.54 -20.95 1.25
N VAL A 418 17.16 -19.76 1.15
CA VAL A 418 16.75 -18.70 0.21
C VAL A 418 16.89 -19.21 -1.24
N GLY A 419 18.01 -19.86 -1.58
CA GLY A 419 18.23 -20.43 -2.91
C GLY A 419 17.22 -21.53 -3.23
N ALA A 420 16.93 -22.41 -2.26
CA ALA A 420 15.91 -23.45 -2.41
C ALA A 420 14.52 -22.87 -2.67
N LEU A 421 14.14 -21.81 -1.95
CA LEU A 421 12.85 -21.14 -2.12
C LEU A 421 12.71 -20.49 -3.50
N PHE A 422 13.78 -19.82 -3.97
CA PHE A 422 13.80 -19.22 -5.31
C PHE A 422 13.81 -20.28 -6.43
N ALA A 423 14.50 -21.40 -6.24
CA ALA A 423 14.48 -22.51 -7.20
C ALA A 423 13.05 -23.07 -7.37
N ALA A 424 12.33 -23.26 -6.26
CA ALA A 424 10.92 -23.68 -6.31
C ALA A 424 10.03 -22.63 -6.97
N PHE A 425 10.22 -21.35 -6.63
CA PHE A 425 9.45 -20.24 -7.21
C PHE A 425 9.68 -20.11 -8.72
N LEU A 426 10.89 -20.38 -9.20
CA LEU A 426 11.23 -20.37 -10.62
C LEU A 426 10.93 -21.71 -11.33
N GLY A 427 10.37 -22.71 -10.61
CA GLY A 427 10.05 -24.04 -11.14
C GLY A 427 11.24 -24.87 -11.52
N TYR A 428 12.39 -24.53 -11.00
CA TYR A 428 13.61 -25.24 -11.29
C TYR A 428 13.81 -26.34 -10.27
N ASN A 429 13.95 -27.59 -10.74
CA ASN A 429 14.37 -28.70 -9.89
C ASN A 429 15.92 -28.76 -9.84
N PRO A 430 16.56 -28.30 -8.75
CA PRO A 430 18.01 -28.21 -8.67
C PRO A 430 18.68 -29.59 -8.50
N MET A 431 17.92 -30.67 -8.29
CA MET A 431 18.45 -32.00 -8.04
C MET A 431 19.27 -32.53 -9.22
N ALA A 432 18.90 -32.16 -10.45
CA ALA A 432 19.65 -32.55 -11.66
C ALA A 432 21.07 -31.99 -11.68
N THR A 433 21.33 -30.85 -11.07
CA THR A 433 22.64 -30.19 -11.02
C THR A 433 23.39 -30.45 -9.72
N LEU A 434 22.67 -30.66 -8.61
CA LEU A 434 23.28 -30.87 -7.31
C LEU A 434 23.74 -32.32 -7.08
N ILE A 435 23.07 -33.31 -7.71
CA ILE A 435 23.45 -34.71 -7.59
C ILE A 435 24.47 -35.06 -8.66
N PRO A 436 25.67 -35.59 -8.31
CA PRO A 436 26.65 -36.01 -9.28
C PRO A 436 26.08 -37.02 -10.29
N GLY A 437 26.41 -36.85 -11.58
CA GLY A 437 25.87 -37.69 -12.65
C GLY A 437 26.18 -39.19 -12.46
N SER A 438 27.31 -39.54 -11.82
CA SER A 438 27.69 -40.92 -11.48
C SER A 438 26.71 -41.52 -10.43
N VAL A 439 26.24 -40.73 -9.48
CA VAL A 439 25.24 -41.17 -8.48
C VAL A 439 23.88 -41.34 -9.14
N LEU A 440 23.45 -40.36 -9.98
CA LEU A 440 22.22 -40.47 -10.75
C LEU A 440 22.18 -41.70 -11.67
N ALA A 441 23.31 -42.03 -12.32
CA ALA A 441 23.41 -43.20 -13.18
C ALA A 441 23.32 -44.52 -12.38
N GLY A 442 23.76 -44.50 -11.13
CA GLY A 442 23.72 -45.69 -10.24
C GLY A 442 22.35 -45.92 -9.57
N LEU A 443 21.41 -44.98 -9.65
CA LEU A 443 20.07 -45.15 -9.08
C LEU A 443 19.19 -46.06 -9.94
N PRO A 444 18.27 -46.83 -9.35
CA PRO A 444 17.20 -47.51 -10.06
C PRO A 444 16.41 -46.51 -10.93
N SER A 445 15.98 -46.95 -12.14
CA SER A 445 15.29 -46.06 -13.09
C SER A 445 14.08 -45.34 -12.50
N ALA A 446 13.30 -46.04 -11.64
CA ALA A 446 12.15 -45.45 -10.93
C ALA A 446 12.57 -44.34 -9.94
N ALA A 447 13.62 -44.60 -9.12
CA ALA A 447 14.13 -43.60 -8.17
C ALA A 447 14.71 -42.37 -8.88
N ARG A 448 15.44 -42.59 -9.96
CA ARG A 448 15.98 -41.51 -10.81
C ARG A 448 14.87 -40.66 -11.42
N ALA A 449 13.81 -41.30 -11.98
CA ALA A 449 12.65 -40.59 -12.52
C ALA A 449 11.94 -39.75 -11.44
N THR A 450 11.79 -40.31 -10.22
CA THR A 450 11.17 -39.59 -9.09
C THR A 450 12.00 -38.37 -8.70
N VAL A 451 13.30 -38.50 -8.48
CA VAL A 451 14.18 -37.40 -8.04
C VAL A 451 14.26 -36.28 -9.07
N LEU A 452 14.20 -36.62 -10.36
CA LEU A 452 14.23 -35.65 -11.45
C LEU A 452 12.85 -35.10 -11.82
N SER A 453 11.77 -35.60 -11.23
CA SER A 453 10.42 -35.10 -11.50
C SER A 453 10.22 -33.66 -11.01
N ASN A 454 9.35 -32.92 -11.69
CA ASN A 454 9.04 -31.54 -11.33
C ASN A 454 8.31 -31.41 -9.97
N SER A 455 7.68 -32.47 -9.50
CA SER A 455 6.97 -32.51 -8.22
C SER A 455 7.87 -32.89 -7.02
N PHE A 456 9.04 -33.47 -7.24
CA PHE A 456 9.92 -33.95 -6.17
C PHE A 456 10.41 -32.80 -5.27
N PHE A 457 10.92 -31.73 -5.89
CA PHE A 457 11.48 -30.61 -5.15
C PHE A 457 10.40 -29.80 -4.40
N PRO A 458 9.23 -29.48 -4.99
CA PRO A 458 8.10 -28.90 -4.26
C PRO A 458 7.62 -29.77 -3.08
N GLN A 459 7.53 -31.10 -3.25
CA GLN A 459 7.16 -32.02 -2.16
C GLN A 459 8.15 -31.99 -0.99
N LEU A 460 9.43 -31.83 -1.31
CA LEU A 460 10.49 -31.79 -0.32
C LEU A 460 10.46 -30.49 0.49
N LEU A 461 10.15 -29.37 -0.17
CA LEU A 461 10.04 -28.05 0.47
C LEU A 461 8.73 -27.87 1.24
N ALA A 462 7.68 -28.60 0.91
CA ALA A 462 6.33 -28.38 1.43
C ALA A 462 6.27 -28.32 2.97
N GLY A 463 6.85 -29.30 3.67
CA GLY A 463 6.88 -29.33 5.15
C GLY A 463 7.66 -28.15 5.75
N PRO A 464 8.97 -28.00 5.43
CA PRO A 464 9.77 -26.88 5.92
C PRO A 464 9.19 -25.49 5.62
N PHE A 465 8.57 -25.32 4.46
CA PHE A 465 7.89 -24.08 4.10
C PHE A 465 6.66 -23.82 4.97
N HIS A 466 5.91 -24.86 5.31
CA HIS A 466 4.77 -24.75 6.22
C HIS A 466 5.19 -24.24 7.60
N ASP A 467 6.28 -24.78 8.16
CA ASP A 467 6.81 -24.32 9.45
C ASP A 467 7.12 -22.81 9.39
N GLY A 468 7.73 -22.35 8.29
CA GLY A 468 7.98 -20.93 8.04
C GLY A 468 6.70 -20.10 7.92
N LEU A 469 5.68 -20.62 7.23
CA LEU A 469 4.38 -19.96 7.11
C LEU A 469 3.68 -19.81 8.46
N GLN A 470 3.74 -20.82 9.33
CA GLN A 470 3.13 -20.76 10.66
C GLN A 470 3.73 -19.61 11.49
N VAL A 471 5.04 -19.44 11.47
CA VAL A 471 5.70 -18.31 12.15
C VAL A 471 5.26 -16.97 11.54
N ALA A 472 5.28 -16.86 10.21
CA ALA A 472 4.91 -15.64 9.52
C ALA A 472 3.44 -15.24 9.76
N PHE A 473 2.51 -16.18 9.65
CA PHE A 473 1.09 -15.92 9.90
C PHE A 473 0.80 -15.60 11.37
N SER A 474 1.49 -16.25 12.32
CA SER A 474 1.38 -15.92 13.75
C SER A 474 1.75 -14.45 14.03
N VAL A 475 2.83 -13.96 13.42
CA VAL A 475 3.22 -12.55 13.51
C VAL A 475 2.17 -11.64 12.84
N CYS A 476 1.62 -12.03 11.68
CA CYS A 476 0.53 -11.30 11.02
C CYS A 476 -0.74 -11.21 11.89
N VAL A 477 -1.08 -12.27 12.65
CA VAL A 477 -2.18 -12.24 13.64
C VAL A 477 -1.91 -11.16 14.69
N VAL A 478 -0.72 -11.16 15.31
CA VAL A 478 -0.35 -10.20 16.36
C VAL A 478 -0.40 -8.77 15.81
N LEU A 479 0.16 -8.52 14.63
CA LEU A 479 0.14 -7.21 13.98
C LEU A 479 -1.29 -6.75 13.66
N SER A 480 -2.15 -7.66 13.18
CA SER A 480 -3.55 -7.36 12.87
C SER A 480 -4.36 -7.06 14.12
N LEU A 481 -4.15 -7.79 15.21
CA LEU A 481 -4.76 -7.50 16.52
C LEU A 481 -4.26 -6.16 17.08
N GLY A 482 -2.97 -5.86 16.95
CA GLY A 482 -2.39 -4.56 17.29
C GLY A 482 -3.02 -3.42 16.49
N ALA A 483 -3.23 -3.61 15.18
CA ALA A 483 -3.91 -2.65 14.31
C ALA A 483 -5.39 -2.48 14.71
N ALA A 484 -6.08 -3.57 15.09
CA ALA A 484 -7.45 -3.51 15.61
C ALA A 484 -7.52 -2.72 16.92
N ALA A 485 -6.60 -2.97 17.85
CA ALA A 485 -6.50 -2.24 19.11
C ALA A 485 -6.23 -0.74 18.88
N ALA A 486 -5.25 -0.40 18.04
CA ALA A 486 -4.97 0.98 17.68
C ALA A 486 -6.19 1.65 17.04
N SER A 487 -6.88 0.94 16.13
CA SER A 487 -8.10 1.42 15.50
C SER A 487 -9.24 1.64 16.50
N TRP A 488 -9.39 0.76 17.50
CA TRP A 488 -10.38 0.92 18.57
C TRP A 488 -10.07 2.12 19.45
N LEU A 489 -8.81 2.42 19.70
CA LEU A 489 -8.36 3.54 20.54
C LEU A 489 -8.49 4.91 19.88
N ARG A 490 -8.89 5.03 18.60
CA ARG A 490 -8.98 6.33 17.89
C ARG A 490 -10.02 7.32 18.45
N GLY A 491 -10.98 6.86 19.26
CA GLY A 491 -11.99 7.72 19.87
C GLY A 491 -13.27 7.81 19.06
N ARG A 492 -14.11 8.83 19.41
CA ARG A 492 -15.37 9.12 18.70
C ARG A 492 -15.09 9.79 17.35
N ARG A 493 -16.13 9.85 16.49
CA ARG A 493 -16.07 10.54 15.20
C ARG A 493 -15.71 12.02 15.43
N TYR A 494 -14.64 12.46 14.81
CA TYR A 494 -14.16 13.84 14.81
C TYR A 494 -14.02 14.31 13.38
N ILE A 495 -14.60 15.46 13.05
CA ILE A 495 -14.50 16.08 11.72
C ILE A 495 -14.16 17.55 11.94
N HIS A 496 -12.97 17.94 11.56
CA HIS A 496 -12.47 19.30 11.79
C HIS A 496 -13.37 20.37 11.18
N ASP A 497 -13.89 20.15 9.98
CA ASP A 497 -14.73 21.10 9.25
C ASP A 497 -16.07 21.38 9.97
N TYR A 498 -16.63 20.39 10.69
CA TYR A 498 -17.89 20.56 11.43
C TYR A 498 -17.71 21.35 12.72
N GLU A 499 -16.63 21.15 13.44
CA GLU A 499 -16.40 21.88 14.70
C GLU A 499 -16.13 23.36 14.46
N VAL A 500 -15.35 23.71 13.42
CA VAL A 500 -15.12 25.11 13.06
C VAL A 500 -16.43 25.78 12.62
N GLY A 501 -17.26 25.07 11.84
CA GLY A 501 -18.58 25.58 11.40
C GLY A 501 -19.57 25.76 12.55
N GLN A 502 -19.58 24.88 13.55
CA GLN A 502 -20.41 25.01 14.74
C GLN A 502 -19.93 26.15 15.64
N SER A 503 -18.62 26.27 15.87
CA SER A 503 -18.03 27.36 16.64
C SER A 503 -18.31 28.74 16.01
N ALA A 504 -18.24 28.82 14.67
CA ALA A 504 -18.58 30.04 13.95
C ALA A 504 -20.09 30.39 14.04
N LYS A 505 -20.99 29.40 14.01
CA LYS A 505 -22.44 29.63 14.19
C LYS A 505 -22.78 30.06 15.59
N VAL A 506 -22.18 29.46 16.62
CA VAL A 506 -22.36 29.87 18.02
C VAL A 506 -21.82 31.28 18.26
N ALA A 507 -20.74 31.68 17.60
CA ALA A 507 -20.20 33.03 17.68
C ALA A 507 -21.06 34.07 16.91
N GLN A 508 -21.92 33.66 15.99
CA GLN A 508 -22.83 34.52 15.21
C GLN A 508 -24.26 34.56 15.72
N GLU A 509 -24.64 33.71 16.68
CA GLU A 509 -25.95 33.86 17.32
C GLU A 509 -25.97 35.20 18.06
N PRO A 510 -26.85 36.17 17.68
CA PRO A 510 -26.96 37.40 18.38
C PRO A 510 -27.43 37.09 19.80
N VAL A 511 -26.72 37.61 20.79
CA VAL A 511 -27.18 37.63 22.18
C VAL A 511 -28.53 38.33 22.17
N VAL A 512 -29.62 37.56 22.19
CA VAL A 512 -30.95 38.09 22.34
C VAL A 512 -31.03 38.63 23.78
N THR A 513 -30.65 39.88 23.93
CA THR A 513 -30.96 40.64 25.13
C THR A 513 -32.48 40.81 25.16
N HIS A 514 -33.16 39.99 25.95
CA HIS A 514 -34.54 40.25 26.35
C HIS A 514 -34.54 41.59 27.08
N VAL A 515 -34.83 42.66 26.34
CA VAL A 515 -35.26 43.93 26.96
C VAL A 515 -36.67 43.70 27.49
N GLY A 516 -36.74 43.28 28.72
CA GLY A 516 -38.00 43.24 29.47
C GLY A 516 -38.45 44.67 29.72
N SER A 517 -39.57 45.07 29.08
CA SER A 517 -40.32 46.25 29.42
C SER A 517 -40.99 46.04 30.81
N GLY A 518 -40.50 46.72 31.80
CA GLY A 518 -41.22 46.72 33.12
C GLY A 518 -40.29 47.13 34.26
N GLY A 519 -40.53 48.29 34.77
CA GLY A 519 -39.90 49.13 35.74
C GLY A 519 -39.40 48.54 37.05
N ALA A 520 -38.72 49.46 37.75
CA ALA A 520 -38.34 49.55 39.15
C ALA A 520 -37.06 48.83 39.61
N SER A 521 -36.10 49.69 39.85
CA SER A 521 -35.04 49.68 40.87
C SER A 521 -34.98 48.50 41.82
N THR A 522 -33.83 47.84 41.89
CA THR A 522 -33.12 47.59 43.15
C THR A 522 -31.67 47.16 42.84
N THR A 523 -30.78 48.01 43.28
CA THR A 523 -29.35 47.72 43.47
C THR A 523 -29.19 46.55 44.43
N LYS A 524 -28.48 45.49 44.01
CA LYS A 524 -27.76 44.61 44.93
C LYS A 524 -26.39 44.29 44.37
N ARG A 525 -25.39 44.79 45.08
CA ARG A 525 -24.01 44.41 45.08
C ARG A 525 -23.84 42.89 45.14
N ALA A 526 -22.95 42.36 44.34
CA ALA A 526 -22.19 41.19 44.71
C ALA A 526 -20.73 41.43 44.32
N GLU A 527 -19.95 41.71 45.34
CA GLU A 527 -18.51 41.55 45.36
C GLU A 527 -18.16 40.06 45.27
N ALA A 528 -17.12 39.75 44.57
CA ALA A 528 -15.94 38.97 44.96
C ALA A 528 -15.41 38.15 43.78
N ALA A 529 -14.28 38.48 43.32
CA ALA A 529 -13.01 37.75 43.38
C ALA A 529 -12.02 38.37 42.39
N GLY A 530 -11.05 39.06 42.98
CA GLY A 530 -9.95 39.68 42.32
C GLY A 530 -8.94 38.68 41.81
N ILE A 531 -8.25 39.08 40.76
CA ILE A 531 -6.79 38.95 40.59
C ILE A 531 -6.40 40.03 39.61
N GLY A 532 -5.55 40.94 40.10
CA GLY A 532 -5.02 42.05 39.32
C GLY A 532 -3.91 41.67 38.38
N ARG A 533 -3.79 42.47 37.36
CA ARG A 533 -2.47 42.96 36.82
C ARG A 533 -2.71 44.14 35.87
N SER A 534 -1.97 45.17 36.16
CA SER A 534 -1.93 46.50 35.55
C SER A 534 -1.53 46.53 34.08
N PRO A 535 -1.91 47.54 33.31
CA PRO A 535 -1.47 47.76 31.92
C PRO A 535 -0.18 48.60 31.87
N PRO A 536 0.63 48.48 30.83
CA PRO A 536 1.59 49.54 30.49
C PRO A 536 1.03 50.51 29.46
N THR A 537 1.44 51.73 29.64
CA THR A 537 1.25 53.02 29.05
C THR A 537 1.44 53.11 27.54
N SER A 538 0.58 53.92 26.95
CA SER A 538 0.59 54.78 25.78
C SER A 538 1.93 55.01 25.05
N THR A 539 1.93 54.90 23.69
CA THR A 539 2.56 55.85 22.81
C THR A 539 1.75 56.02 21.52
N SER A 540 1.58 57.28 21.18
CA SER A 540 0.85 57.88 20.09
C SER A 540 1.38 57.55 18.70
N GLY A 541 0.52 57.28 17.72
CA GLY A 541 0.88 57.16 16.31
C GLY A 541 -0.36 57.32 15.41
N ARG A 542 -0.43 58.45 14.77
CA ARG A 542 -1.37 59.03 13.81
C ARG A 542 -2.21 58.06 12.96
N LEU A 543 -3.51 58.29 12.98
CA LEU A 543 -4.51 57.81 12.04
C LEU A 543 -4.41 58.60 10.72
N THR A 544 -4.37 57.91 9.60
CA THR A 544 -4.78 58.41 8.28
C THR A 544 -6.02 57.65 7.82
N PRO A 545 -7.03 58.30 7.28
CA PRO A 545 -8.29 57.67 6.90
C PRO A 545 -8.16 57.09 5.48
N TYR A 546 -8.53 55.82 5.32
CA TYR A 546 -8.77 55.25 3.99
C TYR A 546 -10.25 55.13 3.71
N CYS A 547 -10.60 55.56 2.51
CA CYS A 547 -11.92 55.70 1.93
C CYS A 547 -12.75 54.44 1.96
N ALA A 548 -14.04 54.59 2.31
CA ALA A 548 -15.10 53.63 2.07
C ALA A 548 -15.50 53.63 0.58
N CYS A 549 -15.49 52.46 -0.07
CA CYS A 549 -16.24 52.21 -1.29
C CYS A 549 -17.39 51.25 -1.02
N PRO A 550 -18.57 51.45 -1.58
CA PRO A 550 -19.75 50.64 -1.32
C PRO A 550 -19.69 49.33 -2.11
N VAL A 551 -19.87 48.23 -1.43
CA VAL A 551 -20.04 46.90 -2.03
C VAL A 551 -21.50 46.70 -2.35
N SER A 552 -21.83 46.71 -3.65
CA SER A 552 -23.10 46.29 -4.21
C SER A 552 -23.30 44.80 -3.97
N GLY A 553 -24.43 44.44 -3.35
CA GLY A 553 -24.82 43.03 -3.14
C GLY A 553 -25.11 42.30 -4.44
N GLN A 554 -24.40 41.20 -4.63
CA GLN A 554 -24.83 40.09 -5.47
C GLN A 554 -24.52 38.80 -4.73
N SER A 555 -25.59 38.07 -4.40
CA SER A 555 -25.51 36.71 -3.90
C SER A 555 -24.84 35.80 -4.93
N PRO A 556 -23.92 34.92 -4.54
CA PRO A 556 -23.42 33.90 -5.46
C PRO A 556 -24.51 32.87 -5.74
N ALA A 557 -24.73 32.58 -7.01
CA ALA A 557 -25.61 31.53 -7.49
C ALA A 557 -25.13 30.15 -6.99
N PRO A 558 -26.05 29.19 -6.70
CA PRO A 558 -25.68 27.84 -6.31
C PRO A 558 -24.98 27.13 -7.50
N PRO A 559 -24.04 26.21 -7.21
CA PRO A 559 -23.34 25.46 -8.25
C PRO A 559 -24.33 24.52 -8.97
N PRO A 560 -24.10 24.21 -10.26
CA PRO A 560 -25.02 23.40 -11.04
C PRO A 560 -25.01 21.93 -10.56
N HIS A 561 -26.20 21.44 -10.21
CA HIS A 561 -26.50 20.05 -9.87
C HIS A 561 -26.44 19.18 -11.13
N SER A 562 -25.26 18.81 -11.64
CA SER A 562 -25.16 17.97 -12.83
C SER A 562 -24.67 16.54 -12.60
N TRP A 563 -24.30 16.15 -11.39
CA TRP A 563 -23.74 14.81 -11.13
C TRP A 563 -24.69 13.82 -10.44
N VAL A 564 -25.79 14.29 -9.84
CA VAL A 564 -26.77 13.41 -9.15
C VAL A 564 -27.74 12.74 -10.14
N ASN A 565 -27.93 13.29 -11.35
CA ASN A 565 -28.88 12.75 -12.33
C ASN A 565 -28.32 11.68 -13.27
N MET A 566 -27.05 11.29 -13.15
CA MET A 566 -26.45 10.22 -13.95
C MET A 566 -26.57 8.82 -13.32
N ILE A 567 -27.00 8.73 -12.07
CA ILE A 567 -27.13 7.45 -11.35
C ILE A 567 -28.61 7.05 -11.13
N SER A 568 -29.58 7.92 -11.42
CA SER A 568 -31.00 7.67 -11.13
C SER A 568 -31.92 7.53 -12.33
N SER A 569 -31.41 7.41 -13.56
CA SER A 569 -32.23 7.11 -14.73
C SER A 569 -32.27 5.61 -15.00
N SER A 570 -33.35 5.03 -14.55
CA SER A 570 -34.09 3.79 -14.95
C SER A 570 -33.38 2.71 -15.75
N PRO A 571 -33.53 1.46 -15.32
CA PRO A 571 -33.19 0.28 -16.11
C PRO A 571 -34.42 -0.14 -16.95
N ASP A 572 -34.66 0.48 -18.11
CA ASP A 572 -35.54 -0.08 -19.12
C ASP A 572 -35.04 0.31 -20.51
N ARG A 573 -34.59 -0.71 -21.22
CA ARG A 573 -34.13 -0.80 -22.61
C ARG A 573 -32.60 -0.87 -22.78
N MET A 574 -32.09 -2.09 -22.68
CA MET A 574 -31.07 -2.65 -23.59
C MET A 574 -30.97 -4.15 -23.34
N THR A 575 -31.79 -4.92 -24.03
CA THR A 575 -31.45 -6.30 -24.38
C THR A 575 -30.52 -6.26 -25.58
N PRO A 576 -29.27 -6.67 -25.47
CA PRO A 576 -28.51 -7.07 -26.65
C PRO A 576 -28.70 -8.56 -26.87
N THR A 577 -29.20 -8.87 -28.04
CA THR A 577 -29.15 -10.14 -28.70
C THR A 577 -27.77 -10.77 -28.62
N ILE A 578 -27.57 -11.71 -27.71
CA ILE A 578 -26.45 -12.67 -27.71
C ILE A 578 -27.04 -13.96 -28.28
N ALA A 579 -27.12 -14.02 -29.59
CA ALA A 579 -27.37 -15.23 -30.35
C ALA A 579 -26.71 -15.02 -31.72
N SER A 580 -25.44 -15.39 -31.86
CA SER A 580 -24.75 -15.79 -33.09
C SER A 580 -23.21 -15.74 -32.96
N ALA A 581 -22.64 -16.35 -31.94
CA ALA A 581 -21.17 -16.55 -31.86
C ALA A 581 -20.79 -17.97 -31.37
N THR A 582 -21.72 -18.89 -31.30
CA THR A 582 -21.44 -20.28 -30.90
C THR A 582 -21.43 -21.27 -32.07
N ASP A 583 -21.75 -20.85 -33.29
CA ASP A 583 -21.79 -21.76 -34.47
C ASP A 583 -20.56 -21.70 -35.39
N SER A 584 -19.51 -20.98 -35.02
CA SER A 584 -18.26 -20.92 -35.83
C SER A 584 -17.04 -21.61 -35.20
N ALA A 585 -17.16 -22.21 -34.03
CA ALA A 585 -16.05 -22.88 -33.36
C ALA A 585 -16.13 -24.42 -33.41
N GLU A 586 -17.17 -25.01 -33.95
CA GLU A 586 -17.35 -26.48 -34.01
C GLU A 586 -17.03 -27.10 -35.38
N SER A 587 -16.66 -26.30 -36.41
CA SER A 587 -16.28 -26.81 -37.73
C SER A 587 -14.78 -26.82 -38.03
N ALA A 588 -13.91 -26.52 -37.04
CA ALA A 588 -12.45 -26.47 -37.22
C ALA A 588 -11.67 -27.59 -36.51
N LEU A 589 -12.34 -28.62 -35.97
CA LEU A 589 -11.71 -29.71 -35.22
C LEU A 589 -11.89 -31.11 -35.82
N THR A 590 -12.26 -31.21 -37.11
CA THR A 590 -12.28 -32.53 -37.79
C THR A 590 -11.62 -32.41 -39.15
N ASP A 591 -10.29 -32.27 -39.18
CA ASP A 591 -9.44 -32.67 -40.30
C ASP A 591 -7.97 -32.51 -39.91
N HIS A 592 -7.39 -33.58 -39.37
CA HIS A 592 -5.99 -33.90 -39.60
C HIS A 592 -5.76 -35.41 -39.43
N GLU A 593 -5.66 -36.02 -40.58
CA GLU A 593 -5.28 -37.39 -40.80
C GLU A 593 -3.82 -37.68 -40.40
N SER A 594 -3.59 -38.95 -40.14
CA SER A 594 -2.39 -39.68 -39.78
C SER A 594 -1.21 -39.50 -40.74
N PRO A 595 0.06 -39.64 -40.31
CA PRO A 595 1.24 -39.68 -41.16
C PRO A 595 1.50 -41.10 -41.70
N PRO A 596 2.05 -41.27 -42.90
CA PRO A 596 2.56 -42.53 -43.40
C PRO A 596 4.02 -42.74 -43.05
N THR A 597 4.35 -43.99 -42.64
CA THR A 597 5.62 -44.76 -42.60
C THR A 597 6.91 -44.07 -42.16
#